data_804b7662683cf3fcb360b936b17c9963
#
_entry.id   804b7662683cf3fcb360b936b17c9963
#
_cell.length_a   1.000
_cell.length_b   1.000
_cell.length_c   1.000
_cell.angle_alpha   90.00
_cell.angle_beta   90.00
_cell.angle_gamma   90.00
#
_symmetry.space_group_name_H-M   'P 1'
#
loop_
_entity.id
_entity.type
_entity.pdbx_description
1 polymer ?
#
loop_
_entity_poly.entity_id
_entity_poly.type
_entity_poly.pdbx_seq_one_letter_code
_entity_poly.pdbx_strand_id
1 'polypeptide(L)'
;GVGREGMGTTCTAAMLEGERLVIAQVGDSRAYLLHQGKLQQLTRDHSLMADMIEAGQLTPEEARSHPNRSVITRALGSDPHTQPDLYETNVETGDRLLICSDGLSGMIFDDQIENTLRRVQDPQRCASQLVNEAIAAGGHDNVTVIVADVTGYAEVRRKKMARKTKLTVALVLVLLAALVGG
;
A
#
# COMPACT_ATOMS: atom_id res chain seq x y z
N GLY A 1 -12.64 -20.44 10.53
CA GLY A 1 -13.75 -20.44 11.52
C GLY A 1 -15.05 -20.82 10.83
N VAL A 2 -15.89 -21.58 11.53
CA VAL A 2 -17.18 -22.08 11.03
C VAL A 2 -18.04 -20.93 10.48
N GLY A 3 -18.52 -21.05 9.23
CA GLY A 3 -19.43 -20.09 8.60
C GLY A 3 -18.77 -18.95 7.83
N ARG A 4 -17.46 -19.03 7.54
CA ARG A 4 -16.72 -18.00 6.76
C ARG A 4 -15.96 -18.61 5.57
N GLU A 5 -16.45 -19.73 5.05
CA GLU A 5 -15.90 -20.36 3.85
C GLU A 5 -16.09 -19.43 2.64
N GLY A 6 -15.04 -19.22 1.86
CA GLY A 6 -15.04 -18.32 0.69
C GLY A 6 -14.77 -16.85 1.00
N MET A 7 -14.50 -16.46 2.25
CA MET A 7 -14.09 -15.08 2.57
C MET A 7 -12.56 -14.95 2.43
N GLY A 8 -12.13 -13.92 1.72
CA GLY A 8 -10.72 -13.55 1.59
C GLY A 8 -10.53 -12.05 1.80
N THR A 9 -9.30 -11.65 2.12
CA THR A 9 -8.90 -10.24 2.22
C THR A 9 -7.46 -10.05 1.77
N THR A 10 -7.16 -8.89 1.21
CA THR A 10 -5.79 -8.42 1.02
C THR A 10 -5.28 -7.81 2.33
N CYS A 11 -3.98 -7.74 2.49
CA CYS A 11 -3.34 -7.07 3.62
C CYS A 11 -2.01 -6.48 3.19
N THR A 12 -1.85 -5.18 3.41
CA THR A 12 -0.56 -4.49 3.30
C THR A 12 -0.26 -3.84 4.64
N ALA A 13 0.84 -4.24 5.26
CA ALA A 13 1.26 -3.73 6.57
C ALA A 13 2.66 -3.12 6.45
N ALA A 14 2.88 -1.99 7.12
CA ALA A 14 4.16 -1.32 7.19
C ALA A 14 4.63 -1.18 8.63
N MET A 15 5.90 -1.49 8.87
CA MET A 15 6.58 -1.30 10.15
C MET A 15 7.83 -0.47 9.94
N LEU A 16 7.97 0.61 10.68
CA LEU A 16 9.16 1.45 10.70
C LEU A 16 9.93 1.26 11.99
N GLU A 17 11.18 0.82 11.86
CA GLU A 17 12.12 0.67 12.96
C GLU A 17 13.41 1.46 12.66
N GLY A 18 13.53 2.61 13.28
CA GLY A 18 14.62 3.54 12.92
C GLY A 18 14.43 4.06 11.49
N GLU A 19 15.40 3.81 10.63
CA GLU A 19 15.39 4.14 9.21
C GLU A 19 14.98 2.94 8.34
N ARG A 20 14.73 1.79 8.96
CA ARG A 20 14.35 0.55 8.29
C ARG A 20 12.84 0.45 8.18
N LEU A 21 12.33 0.45 6.96
CA LEU A 21 10.93 0.21 6.62
C LEU A 21 10.77 -1.23 6.16
N VAL A 22 9.87 -1.96 6.81
CA VAL A 22 9.48 -3.34 6.43
C VAL A 22 8.02 -3.32 6.01
N ILE A 23 7.73 -3.88 4.84
CA ILE A 23 6.37 -4.06 4.31
C ILE A 23 6.07 -5.55 4.26
N ALA A 24 4.90 -5.94 4.75
CA ALA A 24 4.33 -7.26 4.55
C ALA A 24 3.12 -7.17 3.64
N GLN A 25 3.06 -8.01 2.61
CA GLN A 25 2.08 -7.93 1.52
C GLN A 25 1.40 -9.26 1.25
N VAL A 26 0.06 -9.26 1.20
CA VAL A 26 -0.78 -10.31 0.61
C VAL A 26 -1.89 -9.64 -0.19
N GLY A 27 -1.98 -9.94 -1.48
CA GLY A 27 -2.99 -9.35 -2.39
C GLY A 27 -2.41 -8.31 -3.33
N ASP A 28 -3.24 -7.40 -3.81
CA ASP A 28 -2.96 -6.38 -4.83
C ASP A 28 -3.08 -4.94 -4.33
N SER A 29 -3.29 -4.75 -3.03
CA SER A 29 -3.08 -3.44 -2.40
C SER A 29 -1.59 -3.11 -2.43
N ARG A 30 -1.24 -1.84 -2.61
CA ARG A 30 0.14 -1.43 -2.88
C ARG A 30 0.74 -0.56 -1.80
N ALA A 31 2.05 -0.66 -1.63
CA ALA A 31 2.86 0.32 -0.93
C ALA A 31 3.84 0.99 -1.89
N TYR A 32 3.92 2.32 -1.81
CA TYR A 32 4.83 3.16 -2.58
C TYR A 32 5.66 4.03 -1.64
N LEU A 33 6.87 4.34 -2.05
CA LEU A 33 7.75 5.31 -1.39
C LEU A 33 8.03 6.46 -2.34
N LEU A 34 7.72 7.68 -1.93
CA LEU A 34 8.21 8.88 -2.57
C LEU A 34 9.53 9.26 -1.89
N HIS A 35 10.64 8.98 -2.56
CA HIS A 35 12.00 9.28 -2.10
C HIS A 35 12.64 10.27 -3.06
N GLN A 36 13.17 11.38 -2.55
CA GLN A 36 13.83 12.44 -3.34
C GLN A 36 13.01 12.89 -4.57
N GLY A 37 11.68 12.94 -4.39
CA GLY A 37 10.74 13.41 -5.42
C GLY A 37 10.41 12.38 -6.50
N LYS A 38 10.83 11.12 -6.36
CA LYS A 38 10.48 10.01 -7.25
C LYS A 38 9.65 8.97 -6.52
N LEU A 39 8.58 8.52 -7.17
CA LEU A 39 7.71 7.46 -6.66
C LEU A 39 8.27 6.09 -7.08
N GLN A 40 8.34 5.20 -6.10
CA GLN A 40 8.71 3.80 -6.30
C GLN A 40 7.63 2.91 -5.68
N GLN A 41 7.08 1.97 -6.47
CA GLN A 41 6.27 0.90 -5.91
C GLN A 41 7.20 -0.08 -5.19
N LEU A 42 6.91 -0.32 -3.90
CA LEU A 42 7.70 -1.23 -3.06
C LEU A 42 7.21 -2.67 -3.12
N THR A 43 5.93 -2.85 -3.37
CA THR A 43 5.26 -4.17 -3.37
C THR A 43 4.99 -4.66 -4.78
N ARG A 44 4.96 -6.00 -4.94
CA ARG A 44 4.48 -6.66 -6.15
C ARG A 44 3.04 -7.14 -5.91
N ASP A 45 2.15 -6.87 -6.85
CA ASP A 45 0.77 -7.33 -6.75
C ASP A 45 0.68 -8.87 -6.88
N HIS A 46 -0.10 -9.49 -6.01
CA HIS A 46 -0.49 -10.89 -6.20
C HIS A 46 -1.76 -10.93 -7.07
N SER A 47 -1.59 -10.68 -8.35
CA SER A 47 -2.68 -10.60 -9.32
C SER A 47 -2.31 -11.27 -10.64
N LEU A 48 -3.33 -11.77 -11.34
CA LEU A 48 -3.14 -12.34 -12.67
C LEU A 48 -2.49 -11.35 -13.64
N MET A 49 -2.83 -10.06 -13.52
CA MET A 49 -2.24 -9.03 -14.38
C MET A 49 -0.76 -8.84 -14.12
N ALA A 50 -0.33 -8.85 -12.86
CA ALA A 50 1.10 -8.75 -12.53
C ALA A 50 1.87 -9.94 -13.11
N ASP A 51 1.33 -11.14 -13.00
CA ASP A 51 1.95 -12.36 -13.55
C ASP A 51 2.06 -12.30 -15.08
N MET A 52 1.01 -11.81 -15.77
CA MET A 52 1.00 -11.68 -17.23
C MET A 52 1.94 -10.58 -17.74
N ILE A 53 2.03 -9.45 -17.04
CA ILE A 53 2.98 -8.37 -17.37
C ILE A 53 4.42 -8.87 -17.22
N GLU A 54 4.73 -9.56 -16.13
CA GLU A 54 6.07 -10.10 -15.86
C GLU A 54 6.47 -11.18 -16.89
N ALA A 55 5.50 -11.97 -17.34
CA ALA A 55 5.69 -12.93 -18.42
C ALA A 55 5.78 -12.28 -19.82
N GLY A 56 5.66 -10.96 -19.93
CA GLY A 56 5.67 -10.22 -21.20
C GLY A 56 4.45 -10.47 -22.09
N GLN A 57 3.36 -10.96 -21.52
CA GLN A 57 2.10 -11.26 -22.24
C GLN A 57 1.20 -10.04 -22.38
N LEU A 58 1.33 -9.07 -21.48
CA LEU A 58 0.59 -7.81 -21.48
C LEU A 58 1.51 -6.63 -21.14
N THR A 59 1.17 -5.47 -21.68
CA THR A 59 1.70 -4.20 -21.17
C THR A 59 0.89 -3.74 -19.95
N PRO A 60 1.43 -2.84 -19.09
CA PRO A 60 0.68 -2.26 -17.98
C PRO A 60 -0.62 -1.55 -18.43
N GLU A 61 -0.61 -0.92 -19.61
CA GLU A 61 -1.76 -0.24 -20.20
C GLU A 61 -2.86 -1.24 -20.59
N GLU A 62 -2.50 -2.35 -21.24
CA GLU A 62 -3.44 -3.39 -21.64
C GLU A 62 -4.07 -4.07 -20.41
N ALA A 63 -3.28 -4.28 -19.35
CA ALA A 63 -3.75 -4.89 -18.12
C ALA A 63 -4.89 -4.11 -17.45
N ARG A 64 -4.89 -2.76 -17.54
CA ARG A 64 -5.93 -1.90 -16.95
C ARG A 64 -7.30 -2.11 -17.57
N SER A 65 -7.38 -2.45 -18.85
CA SER A 65 -8.63 -2.69 -19.58
C SER A 65 -8.98 -4.17 -19.69
N HIS A 66 -8.16 -5.06 -19.14
CA HIS A 66 -8.36 -6.50 -19.26
C HIS A 66 -9.61 -6.97 -18.49
N PRO A 67 -10.44 -7.89 -19.04
CA PRO A 67 -11.63 -8.40 -18.35
C PRO A 67 -11.35 -8.98 -16.96
N ASN A 68 -10.18 -9.62 -16.78
CA ASN A 68 -9.75 -10.27 -15.54
C ASN A 68 -8.85 -9.38 -14.68
N ARG A 69 -8.89 -8.04 -14.82
CA ARG A 69 -8.01 -7.12 -14.11
C ARG A 69 -8.12 -7.19 -12.59
N SER A 70 -9.25 -7.64 -12.06
CA SER A 70 -9.50 -7.75 -10.61
C SER A 70 -9.24 -9.16 -10.05
N VAL A 71 -8.60 -10.05 -10.84
CA VAL A 71 -8.31 -11.41 -10.39
C VAL A 71 -7.04 -11.40 -9.55
N ILE A 72 -7.18 -11.62 -8.24
CA ILE A 72 -6.07 -11.79 -7.30
C ILE A 72 -5.65 -13.26 -7.23
N THR A 73 -4.35 -13.51 -7.12
CA THR A 73 -3.76 -14.87 -7.06
C THR A 73 -3.41 -15.31 -5.64
N ARG A 74 -3.45 -14.37 -4.66
CA ARG A 74 -3.19 -14.66 -3.25
C ARG A 74 -4.01 -13.74 -2.35
N ALA A 75 -4.72 -14.34 -1.38
CA ALA A 75 -5.51 -13.62 -0.37
C ALA A 75 -5.43 -14.34 0.99
N LEU A 76 -5.51 -13.58 2.08
CA LEU A 76 -5.68 -14.14 3.41
C LEU A 76 -7.06 -14.77 3.52
N GLY A 77 -7.12 -15.98 4.10
CA GLY A 77 -8.38 -16.72 4.31
C GLY A 77 -8.71 -17.72 3.21
N SER A 78 -8.09 -17.63 2.03
CA SER A 78 -8.28 -18.60 0.94
C SER A 78 -7.50 -19.91 1.16
N ASP A 79 -6.29 -19.79 1.74
CA ASP A 79 -5.40 -20.91 2.07
C ASP A 79 -4.82 -20.69 3.48
N PRO A 80 -4.92 -21.68 4.40
CA PRO A 80 -4.35 -21.59 5.74
C PRO A 80 -2.82 -21.44 5.75
N HIS A 81 -2.15 -21.76 4.66
CA HIS A 81 -0.69 -21.68 4.51
C HIS A 81 -0.24 -20.43 3.76
N THR A 82 -1.15 -19.48 3.49
CA THR A 82 -0.80 -18.21 2.83
C THR A 82 0.31 -17.49 3.58
N GLN A 83 1.44 -17.26 2.89
CA GLN A 83 2.57 -16.51 3.42
C GLN A 83 2.60 -15.11 2.79
N PRO A 84 2.90 -14.07 3.58
CA PRO A 84 3.14 -12.73 3.04
C PRO A 84 4.49 -12.66 2.32
N ASP A 85 4.57 -11.84 1.29
CA ASP A 85 5.85 -11.37 0.79
C ASP A 85 6.35 -10.23 1.69
N LEU A 86 7.65 -10.22 1.96
CA LEU A 86 8.29 -9.22 2.80
C LEU A 86 9.24 -8.37 1.94
N TYR A 87 9.09 -7.06 2.04
CA TYR A 87 9.96 -6.09 1.39
C TYR A 87 10.62 -5.23 2.45
N GLU A 88 11.86 -4.88 2.23
CA GLU A 88 12.65 -4.07 3.15
C GLU A 88 13.39 -2.98 2.39
N THR A 89 13.34 -1.76 2.91
CA THR A 89 14.09 -0.63 2.39
C THR A 89 14.45 0.33 3.52
N ASN A 90 15.45 1.19 3.30
CA ASN A 90 15.72 2.29 4.19
C ASN A 90 14.94 3.53 3.74
N VAL A 91 14.55 4.33 4.72
CA VAL A 91 13.86 5.60 4.52
C VAL A 91 14.62 6.73 5.21
N GLU A 92 14.47 7.92 4.66
CA GLU A 92 15.10 9.14 5.18
C GLU A 92 14.03 10.17 5.60
N THR A 93 14.44 11.10 6.44
CA THR A 93 13.58 12.26 6.75
C THR A 93 13.20 13.01 5.47
N GLY A 94 11.92 13.22 5.27
CA GLY A 94 11.37 13.84 4.06
C GLY A 94 10.78 12.85 3.07
N ASP A 95 11.00 11.55 3.25
CA ASP A 95 10.31 10.52 2.48
C ASP A 95 8.84 10.46 2.86
N ARG A 96 8.03 9.98 1.92
CA ARG A 96 6.59 9.82 2.08
C ARG A 96 6.16 8.44 1.65
N LEU A 97 5.54 7.71 2.58
CA LEU A 97 4.94 6.40 2.32
C LEU A 97 3.48 6.58 1.91
N LEU A 98 3.08 5.87 0.85
CA LEU A 98 1.70 5.69 0.45
C LEU A 98 1.34 4.21 0.55
N ILE A 99 0.22 3.89 1.20
CA ILE A 99 -0.40 2.57 1.13
C ILE A 99 -1.82 2.76 0.60
N CYS A 100 -2.20 1.97 -0.40
CA CYS A 100 -3.51 2.12 -1.02
C CYS A 100 -4.11 0.80 -1.48
N SER A 101 -5.45 0.78 -1.62
CA SER A 101 -6.16 -0.28 -2.33
C SER A 101 -5.99 -0.15 -3.84
N ASP A 102 -6.36 -1.21 -4.55
CA ASP A 102 -6.48 -1.26 -6.01
C ASP A 102 -7.46 -0.20 -6.57
N GLY A 103 -8.45 0.22 -5.75
CA GLY A 103 -9.34 1.33 -6.10
C GLY A 103 -8.63 2.67 -6.32
N LEU A 104 -7.39 2.86 -5.82
CA LEU A 104 -6.56 3.99 -6.22
C LEU A 104 -5.73 3.65 -7.45
N SER A 105 -4.87 2.65 -7.37
CA SER A 105 -3.88 2.30 -8.41
C SER A 105 -4.50 1.77 -9.70
N GLY A 106 -5.72 1.25 -9.63
CA GLY A 106 -6.54 0.87 -10.80
C GLY A 106 -7.17 2.06 -11.51
N MET A 107 -7.39 3.19 -10.81
CA MET A 107 -8.09 4.36 -11.35
C MET A 107 -7.14 5.42 -11.88
N ILE A 108 -6.07 5.74 -11.19
CA ILE A 108 -5.10 6.77 -11.59
C ILE A 108 -3.72 6.17 -11.81
N PHE A 109 -2.90 6.83 -12.62
CA PHE A 109 -1.56 6.38 -12.96
C PHE A 109 -0.53 6.81 -11.92
N ASP A 110 0.60 6.12 -11.89
CA ASP A 110 1.67 6.38 -10.91
C ASP A 110 2.25 7.80 -11.03
N ASP A 111 2.30 8.39 -12.23
CA ASP A 111 2.71 9.77 -12.45
C ASP A 111 1.73 10.79 -11.83
N GLN A 112 0.42 10.51 -11.86
CA GLN A 112 -0.59 11.32 -11.19
C GLN A 112 -0.47 11.19 -9.67
N ILE A 113 -0.27 9.97 -9.17
CA ILE A 113 -0.02 9.69 -7.74
C ILE A 113 1.23 10.46 -7.28
N GLU A 114 2.35 10.34 -8.01
CA GLU A 114 3.60 11.05 -7.71
C GLU A 114 3.38 12.56 -7.63
N ASN A 115 2.72 13.13 -8.65
CA ASN A 115 2.46 14.57 -8.71
C ASN A 115 1.66 15.04 -7.50
N THR A 116 0.62 14.32 -7.09
CA THR A 116 -0.22 14.67 -5.94
C THR A 116 0.55 14.54 -4.63
N LEU A 117 1.32 13.46 -4.44
CA LEU A 117 2.18 13.25 -3.28
C LEU A 117 3.25 14.35 -3.13
N ARG A 118 3.79 14.85 -4.24
CA ARG A 118 4.80 15.93 -4.24
C ARG A 118 4.20 17.30 -3.95
N ARG A 119 3.01 17.57 -4.47
CA ARG A 119 2.40 18.90 -4.45
C ARG A 119 1.63 19.18 -3.16
N VAL A 120 0.95 18.19 -2.59
CA VAL A 120 0.12 18.36 -1.40
C VAL A 120 0.89 17.96 -0.15
N GLN A 121 1.38 18.98 0.58
CA GLN A 121 2.28 18.76 1.71
C GLN A 121 1.59 18.10 2.92
N ASP A 122 0.38 18.51 3.26
CA ASP A 122 -0.37 17.92 4.38
C ASP A 122 -0.81 16.49 4.03
N PRO A 123 -0.40 15.48 4.81
CA PRO A 123 -0.66 14.08 4.48
C PRO A 123 -2.16 13.73 4.47
N GLN A 124 -2.96 14.34 5.37
CA GLN A 124 -4.39 14.11 5.39
C GLN A 124 -5.09 14.69 4.17
N ARG A 125 -4.73 15.91 3.76
CA ARG A 125 -5.25 16.52 2.53
C ARG A 125 -4.78 15.75 1.30
N CYS A 126 -3.54 15.27 1.31
CA CYS A 126 -3.00 14.47 0.22
C CYS A 126 -3.80 13.17 0.04
N ALA A 127 -4.05 12.43 1.11
CA ALA A 127 -4.86 11.23 1.08
C ALA A 127 -6.27 11.51 0.55
N SER A 128 -6.93 12.57 1.05
CA SER A 128 -8.27 12.96 0.60
C SER A 128 -8.29 13.35 -0.88
N GLN A 129 -7.24 14.03 -1.36
CA GLN A 129 -7.16 14.42 -2.77
C GLN A 129 -6.96 13.20 -3.67
N LEU A 130 -6.11 12.24 -3.31
CA LEU A 130 -5.92 10.99 -4.05
C LEU A 130 -7.23 10.20 -4.17
N VAL A 131 -8.01 10.11 -3.08
CA VAL A 131 -9.35 9.50 -3.11
C VAL A 131 -10.26 10.22 -4.09
N ASN A 132 -10.31 11.56 -4.05
CA ASN A 132 -11.16 12.36 -4.95
C ASN A 132 -10.72 12.20 -6.42
N GLU A 133 -9.42 12.13 -6.70
CA GLU A 133 -8.89 11.89 -8.05
C GLU A 133 -9.31 10.53 -8.58
N ALA A 134 -9.25 9.47 -7.76
CA ALA A 134 -9.71 8.14 -8.13
C ALA A 134 -11.21 8.10 -8.40
N ILE A 135 -12.02 8.78 -7.57
CA ILE A 135 -13.47 8.90 -7.78
C ILE A 135 -13.77 9.65 -9.07
N ALA A 136 -13.07 10.75 -9.35
CA ALA A 136 -13.23 11.53 -10.58
C ALA A 136 -12.81 10.75 -11.84
N ALA A 137 -11.87 9.81 -11.72
CA ALA A 137 -11.45 8.91 -12.79
C ALA A 137 -12.42 7.76 -13.07
N GLY A 138 -13.51 7.66 -12.32
CA GLY A 138 -14.57 6.67 -12.54
C GLY A 138 -15.09 6.02 -11.26
N GLY A 139 -14.26 5.90 -10.20
CA GLY A 139 -14.69 5.42 -8.89
C GLY A 139 -15.35 4.04 -8.90
N HIS A 140 -14.82 3.10 -9.69
CA HIS A 140 -15.46 1.79 -9.91
C HIS A 140 -15.29 0.85 -8.72
N ASP A 141 -14.46 1.20 -7.72
CA ASP A 141 -14.20 0.38 -6.54
C ASP A 141 -14.06 1.23 -5.29
N ASN A 142 -14.01 0.57 -4.12
CA ASN A 142 -13.73 1.20 -2.85
C ASN A 142 -12.28 1.68 -2.79
N VAL A 143 -12.08 2.96 -2.48
CA VAL A 143 -10.75 3.58 -2.42
C VAL A 143 -10.33 3.79 -0.97
N THR A 144 -9.21 3.20 -0.59
CA THR A 144 -8.58 3.43 0.72
C THR A 144 -7.15 3.91 0.50
N VAL A 145 -6.78 4.99 1.21
CA VAL A 145 -5.47 5.62 1.08
C VAL A 145 -4.92 6.00 2.45
N ILE A 146 -3.67 5.65 2.70
CA ILE A 146 -2.89 6.12 3.84
C ILE A 146 -1.64 6.82 3.32
N VAL A 147 -1.43 8.06 3.75
CA VAL A 147 -0.20 8.82 3.49
C VAL A 147 0.50 9.07 4.81
N ALA A 148 1.78 8.71 4.90
CA ALA A 148 2.60 8.90 6.09
C ALA A 148 3.93 9.56 5.71
N ASP A 149 4.25 10.68 6.38
CA ASP A 149 5.53 11.36 6.22
C ASP A 149 6.58 10.80 7.19
N VAL A 150 7.77 10.51 6.67
CA VAL A 150 8.92 10.20 7.49
C VAL A 150 9.49 11.51 8.04
N THR A 151 9.13 11.79 9.28
CA THR A 151 9.69 12.93 10.01
C THR A 151 10.91 12.47 10.76
N GLY A 152 12.02 13.21 10.69
CA GLY A 152 13.24 12.90 11.43
C GLY A 152 12.92 12.69 12.90
N TYR A 153 13.73 11.88 13.57
CA TYR A 153 13.65 11.79 15.01
C TYR A 153 13.78 13.19 15.57
N ALA A 154 12.64 13.83 15.90
CA ALA A 154 12.70 14.95 16.79
C ALA A 154 13.56 14.44 17.96
N GLU A 155 14.70 15.08 18.21
CA GLU A 155 15.43 14.84 19.46
C GLU A 155 14.38 14.91 20.56
N VAL A 156 13.88 13.73 20.94
CA VAL A 156 13.09 13.64 22.16
C VAL A 156 14.08 14.10 23.19
N ARG A 157 14.02 15.42 23.52
CA ARG A 157 14.74 15.96 24.66
C ARG A 157 14.54 14.90 25.72
N ARG A 158 15.63 14.18 26.02
CA ARG A 158 15.70 13.25 27.13
C ARG A 158 15.31 14.00 28.39
N LYS A 159 14.02 14.28 28.56
CA LYS A 159 13.49 14.36 29.91
C LYS A 159 13.83 12.99 30.47
N LYS A 160 14.75 12.97 31.45
CA LYS A 160 15.07 11.83 32.30
C LYS A 160 13.76 11.12 32.69
N MET A 161 13.24 10.27 31.81
CA MET A 161 12.26 9.28 32.19
C MET A 161 13.06 8.07 32.60
N ALA A 162 13.20 7.94 33.91
CA ALA A 162 13.66 6.73 34.54
C ALA A 162 12.88 5.56 33.95
N ARG A 163 13.64 4.58 33.44
CA ARG A 163 13.24 3.18 33.22
C ARG A 163 11.96 2.94 32.42
N LYS A 164 12.11 2.72 31.14
CA LYS A 164 11.70 1.49 30.40
C LYS A 164 11.81 1.84 28.92
N THR A 165 12.78 1.26 28.27
CA THR A 165 12.91 1.26 26.81
C THR A 165 11.64 0.66 26.23
N LYS A 166 10.72 1.48 25.79
CA LYS A 166 9.63 1.04 24.93
C LYS A 166 10.06 1.36 23.50
N LEU A 167 10.36 0.31 22.77
CA LEU A 167 10.44 0.33 21.31
C LEU A 167 9.14 0.96 20.78
N THR A 168 9.24 2.15 20.17
CA THR A 168 8.07 2.77 19.54
C THR A 168 8.00 2.20 18.13
N VAL A 169 7.28 1.09 18.01
CA VAL A 169 6.93 0.50 16.72
C VAL A 169 5.66 1.19 16.25
N ALA A 170 5.75 1.95 15.18
CA ALA A 170 4.56 2.44 14.49
C ALA A 170 4.10 1.35 13.50
N LEU A 171 3.07 0.61 13.87
CA LEU A 171 2.43 -0.39 13.02
C LEU A 171 1.27 0.28 12.26
N VAL A 172 1.38 0.35 10.95
CA VAL A 172 0.27 0.78 10.08
C VAL A 172 -0.32 -0.44 9.39
N LEU A 173 -1.52 -0.82 9.77
CA LEU A 173 -2.27 -1.94 9.19
C LEU A 173 -3.38 -1.40 8.29
N VAL A 174 -3.35 -1.81 7.02
CA VAL A 174 -4.47 -1.61 6.10
C VAL A 174 -5.10 -2.97 5.84
N LEU A 175 -6.30 -3.17 6.39
CA LEU A 175 -7.12 -4.35 6.12
C LEU A 175 -8.19 -3.94 5.12
N LEU A 176 -8.09 -4.48 3.91
CA LEU A 176 -9.07 -4.29 2.86
C LEU A 176 -9.84 -5.60 2.69
N ALA A 177 -11.12 -5.58 3.03
CA ALA A 177 -11.99 -6.72 2.83
C ALA A 177 -12.43 -6.76 1.37
N ALA A 178 -11.87 -7.68 0.58
CA ALA A 178 -12.45 -8.05 -0.70
C ALA A 178 -13.47 -9.16 -0.43
N LEU A 179 -14.76 -8.86 -0.57
CA LEU A 179 -15.81 -9.87 -0.67
C LEU A 179 -15.65 -10.50 -2.06
N VAL A 180 -15.05 -11.67 -2.09
CA VAL A 180 -15.15 -12.54 -3.24
C VAL A 180 -16.57 -13.16 -3.16
N GLY A 181 -17.53 -12.39 -3.63
CA GLY A 181 -18.88 -12.86 -3.84
C GLY A 181 -18.93 -13.70 -5.12
N GLY A 182 -19.40 -14.93 -5.01
CA GLY A 182 -19.64 -15.83 -6.11
C GLY A 182 -20.76 -15.40 -7.05
#